data_153528917cbc8e31abdf450cace17236
#
_entry.id   153528917cbc8e31abdf450cace17236
#
_cell.length_a   1.000
_cell.length_b   1.000
_cell.length_c   1.000
_cell.angle_alpha   90.00
_cell.angle_beta   90.00
_cell.angle_gamma   90.00
#
_symmetry.space_group_name_H-M   'P 1'
#
loop_
_entity.id
_entity.type
_entity.pdbx_description
1 polymer ?
#
loop_
_entity_poly.entity_id
_entity_poly.type
_entity_poly.pdbx_seq_one_letter_code
_entity_poly.pdbx_strand_id
1 'polypeptide(L)'
;MKFLLLPPAVILFFAAFVITGCSTANKTASKKDWVPLFNGKDINDWIVKIQQHDAGVNFGNTFRVANNTIQVRYDEYGPEFKEQFGHLYYKTPFSYYHLKLEYRFVGEWVKTAPTYTLRNSGVMFHSQSPYSMPKEQDWPISVEMQFLGGLSDGKPRPTGNMCSPGTEVMQKDSLVPSHCINSTSKTYDGEQWVSAELIVLGDSLITHIINGDTVLQYSKPQIGGAVVNRYDPAIKKDGQLLSSGFIALQSEGQPVDFRNIRIKDLSGQYKSKQAKL
;
A
#
# COMPACT_ATOMS: atom_id res chain seq x y z
N MET A 1 -61.30 -80.70 -17.90
CA MET A 1 -60.63 -79.84 -16.92
C MET A 1 -59.39 -79.30 -17.58
N LYS A 2 -59.41 -78.01 -18.03
CA LYS A 2 -58.27 -77.34 -18.66
C LYS A 2 -57.72 -76.31 -17.62
N PHE A 3 -56.49 -76.54 -17.16
CA PHE A 3 -55.82 -75.62 -16.31
C PHE A 3 -55.16 -74.56 -17.18
N LEU A 4 -55.50 -73.26 -16.89
CA LEU A 4 -54.89 -72.08 -17.50
C LEU A 4 -53.64 -71.66 -16.62
N LEU A 5 -52.52 -71.70 -17.20
CA LEU A 5 -51.27 -71.15 -16.59
C LEU A 5 -51.12 -69.67 -16.95
N LEU A 6 -51.07 -68.82 -15.94
CA LEU A 6 -50.72 -67.40 -16.08
C LEU A 6 -49.17 -67.22 -16.08
N PRO A 7 -48.65 -66.32 -16.91
CA PRO A 7 -47.18 -66.03 -16.91
C PRO A 7 -46.76 -65.08 -15.76
N PRO A 8 -45.48 -65.12 -15.30
CA PRO A 8 -45.04 -64.30 -14.22
C PRO A 8 -44.79 -62.85 -14.68
N ALA A 9 -45.25 -61.92 -13.84
CA ALA A 9 -45.00 -60.47 -14.01
C ALA A 9 -43.54 -60.12 -13.77
N VAL A 10 -42.86 -59.52 -14.76
CA VAL A 10 -41.53 -58.94 -14.63
C VAL A 10 -41.64 -57.54 -14.02
N ILE A 11 -41.19 -57.39 -12.79
CA ILE A 11 -41.08 -56.11 -12.11
C ILE A 11 -39.76 -55.45 -12.52
N LEU A 12 -39.80 -54.41 -13.35
CA LEU A 12 -38.65 -53.55 -13.65
C LEU A 12 -38.43 -52.52 -12.50
N PHE A 13 -37.36 -52.71 -11.77
CA PHE A 13 -36.87 -51.67 -10.83
C PHE A 13 -36.18 -50.56 -11.61
N PHE A 14 -36.78 -49.38 -11.68
CA PHE A 14 -36.10 -48.15 -12.10
C PHE A 14 -35.28 -47.61 -10.93
N ALA A 15 -33.97 -47.76 -10.98
CA ALA A 15 -33.06 -47.10 -10.05
C ALA A 15 -32.89 -45.63 -10.50
N ALA A 16 -33.53 -44.70 -9.79
CA ALA A 16 -33.31 -43.27 -9.98
C ALA A 16 -31.92 -42.89 -9.40
N PHE A 17 -30.97 -42.65 -10.27
CA PHE A 17 -29.68 -42.04 -9.88
C PHE A 17 -29.90 -40.54 -9.56
N VAL A 18 -29.95 -40.20 -8.28
CA VAL A 18 -29.92 -38.79 -7.83
C VAL A 18 -28.45 -38.33 -7.92
N ILE A 19 -28.12 -37.57 -8.98
CA ILE A 19 -26.87 -36.89 -9.11
C ILE A 19 -26.92 -35.65 -8.18
N THR A 20 -26.41 -35.76 -6.96
CA THR A 20 -26.14 -34.63 -6.09
C THR A 20 -24.96 -33.85 -6.69
N GLY A 21 -25.27 -32.88 -7.52
CA GLY A 21 -24.30 -31.89 -8.00
C GLY A 21 -23.81 -31.07 -6.83
N CYS A 22 -22.55 -31.33 -6.40
CA CYS A 22 -21.83 -30.48 -5.44
C CYS A 22 -21.52 -29.16 -6.16
N SER A 23 -22.40 -28.17 -6.05
CA SER A 23 -22.15 -26.79 -6.50
C SER A 23 -21.15 -26.19 -5.55
N THR A 24 -19.88 -26.19 -5.94
CA THR A 24 -18.87 -25.33 -5.33
C THR A 24 -19.24 -23.90 -5.64
N ALA A 25 -20.05 -23.29 -4.77
CA ALA A 25 -20.27 -21.85 -4.80
C ALA A 25 -18.90 -21.18 -4.58
N ASN A 26 -18.29 -20.70 -5.67
CA ASN A 26 -17.24 -19.70 -5.58
C ASN A 26 -17.82 -18.53 -4.77
N LYS A 27 -17.49 -18.44 -3.49
CA LYS A 27 -17.74 -17.25 -2.69
C LYS A 27 -16.96 -16.13 -3.35
N THR A 28 -17.59 -15.38 -4.24
CA THR A 28 -17.14 -14.04 -4.61
C THR A 28 -17.05 -13.27 -3.31
N ALA A 29 -15.82 -12.98 -2.86
CA ALA A 29 -15.59 -12.17 -1.68
C ALA A 29 -16.44 -10.91 -1.80
N SER A 30 -17.29 -10.66 -0.83
CA SER A 30 -18.13 -9.46 -0.82
C SER A 30 -17.18 -8.26 -0.88
N LYS A 31 -17.42 -7.30 -1.81
CA LYS A 31 -16.67 -6.05 -1.96
C LYS A 31 -16.56 -5.20 -0.67
N LYS A 32 -17.12 -5.67 0.43
CA LYS A 32 -17.14 -5.04 1.76
C LYS A 32 -16.05 -5.54 2.70
N ASP A 33 -15.33 -6.61 2.35
CA ASP A 33 -14.42 -7.25 3.28
C ASP A 33 -12.97 -6.73 3.12
N TRP A 34 -12.24 -6.72 4.24
CA TRP A 34 -10.83 -6.42 4.25
C TRP A 34 -10.03 -7.54 3.60
N VAL A 35 -9.18 -7.19 2.63
CA VAL A 35 -8.28 -8.12 1.95
C VAL A 35 -6.86 -7.89 2.47
N PRO A 36 -6.16 -8.92 3.00
CA PRO A 36 -4.77 -8.79 3.38
C PRO A 36 -3.91 -8.57 2.13
N LEU A 37 -3.05 -7.54 2.16
CA LEU A 37 -2.01 -7.32 1.15
C LEU A 37 -0.71 -8.03 1.52
N PHE A 38 -0.54 -8.39 2.78
CA PHE A 38 0.59 -9.16 3.29
C PHE A 38 0.08 -10.44 3.94
N ASN A 39 0.63 -11.58 3.51
CA ASN A 39 0.22 -12.92 3.95
C ASN A 39 0.94 -13.39 5.24
N GLY A 40 1.88 -12.59 5.76
CA GLY A 40 2.70 -12.90 6.94
C GLY A 40 3.89 -13.84 6.68
N LYS A 41 4.09 -14.32 5.46
CA LYS A 41 5.06 -15.38 5.13
C LYS A 41 6.11 -14.93 4.12
N ASP A 42 5.72 -14.20 3.09
CA ASP A 42 6.57 -13.78 1.98
C ASP A 42 6.09 -12.47 1.35
N ILE A 43 6.91 -11.93 0.46
CA ILE A 43 6.61 -10.72 -0.32
C ILE A 43 6.41 -11.04 -1.82
N ASN A 44 5.94 -12.24 -2.16
CA ASN A 44 5.74 -12.67 -3.56
C ASN A 44 4.72 -11.82 -4.32
N ASP A 45 3.80 -11.17 -3.60
CA ASP A 45 2.83 -10.23 -4.17
C ASP A 45 3.35 -8.78 -4.25
N TRP A 46 4.64 -8.58 -3.99
CA TRP A 46 5.29 -7.28 -3.93
C TRP A 46 6.47 -7.20 -4.89
N ILE A 47 6.78 -6.01 -5.36
CA ILE A 47 7.87 -5.71 -6.29
C ILE A 47 8.79 -4.71 -5.61
N VAL A 48 10.05 -5.09 -5.42
CA VAL A 48 11.08 -4.21 -4.87
C VAL A 48 11.58 -3.27 -5.97
N LYS A 49 11.74 -1.98 -5.65
CA LYS A 49 12.48 -1.03 -6.46
C LYS A 49 13.38 -0.22 -5.55
N ILE A 50 14.68 -0.39 -5.70
CA ILE A 50 15.71 0.35 -4.97
C ILE A 50 16.48 1.19 -5.99
N GLN A 51 16.80 2.44 -5.64
CA GLN A 51 17.61 3.32 -6.48
C GLN A 51 18.91 2.63 -6.87
N GLN A 52 19.39 2.85 -8.09
CA GLN A 52 20.54 2.20 -8.73
C GLN A 52 20.31 0.72 -9.12
N HIS A 53 19.13 0.14 -8.85
CA HIS A 53 18.80 -1.25 -9.19
C HIS A 53 17.54 -1.34 -10.06
N ASP A 54 17.45 -2.41 -10.85
CA ASP A 54 16.25 -2.69 -11.62
C ASP A 54 15.08 -3.10 -10.72
N ALA A 55 13.86 -2.87 -11.18
CA ALA A 55 12.67 -3.36 -10.47
C ALA A 55 12.72 -4.89 -10.31
N GLY A 56 12.40 -5.38 -9.10
CA GLY A 56 12.50 -6.78 -8.71
C GLY A 56 13.80 -7.15 -7.99
N VAL A 57 14.83 -6.31 -8.03
CA VAL A 57 16.09 -6.56 -7.31
C VAL A 57 15.99 -6.08 -5.87
N ASN A 58 16.03 -7.00 -4.93
CA ASN A 58 16.05 -6.71 -3.50
C ASN A 58 17.51 -6.59 -3.01
N PHE A 59 18.16 -5.49 -3.37
CA PHE A 59 19.56 -5.24 -3.01
C PHE A 59 19.76 -5.29 -1.50
N GLY A 60 20.86 -5.90 -1.05
CA GLY A 60 21.20 -6.02 0.37
C GLY A 60 20.10 -6.63 1.22
N ASN A 61 19.21 -7.45 0.61
CA ASN A 61 18.09 -8.08 1.29
C ASN A 61 17.30 -7.08 2.15
N THR A 62 17.12 -5.85 1.60
CA THR A 62 16.51 -4.69 2.28
C THR A 62 15.14 -5.02 2.83
N PHE A 63 14.29 -5.62 1.99
CA PHE A 63 12.95 -6.04 2.39
C PHE A 63 12.94 -7.54 2.65
N ARG A 64 12.66 -7.94 3.88
CA ARG A 64 12.62 -9.34 4.29
C ARG A 64 11.40 -9.63 5.16
N VAL A 65 11.08 -10.89 5.37
CA VAL A 65 9.97 -11.30 6.21
C VAL A 65 10.48 -12.11 7.40
N ALA A 66 10.11 -11.69 8.59
CA ALA A 66 10.32 -12.46 9.81
C ALA A 66 9.21 -12.10 10.83
N ASN A 67 8.85 -13.06 11.68
CA ASN A 67 7.88 -12.85 12.77
C ASN A 67 6.55 -12.20 12.32
N ASN A 68 6.03 -12.63 11.16
CA ASN A 68 4.80 -12.08 10.56
C ASN A 68 4.88 -10.55 10.29
N THR A 69 6.07 -10.03 10.02
CA THR A 69 6.31 -8.64 9.65
C THR A 69 7.12 -8.54 8.36
N ILE A 70 6.85 -7.52 7.55
CA ILE A 70 7.79 -7.03 6.55
C ILE A 70 8.79 -6.17 7.29
N GLN A 71 10.06 -6.49 7.16
CA GLN A 71 11.16 -5.81 7.82
C GLN A 71 12.02 -5.08 6.80
N VAL A 72 12.32 -3.82 7.05
CA VAL A 72 13.33 -3.05 6.32
C VAL A 72 14.62 -3.09 7.10
N ARG A 73 15.71 -3.59 6.50
CA ARG A 73 17.02 -3.75 7.14
C ARG A 73 18.13 -3.32 6.21
N TYR A 74 19.30 -2.97 6.80
CA TYR A 74 20.47 -2.44 6.08
C TYR A 74 21.78 -3.13 6.49
N ASP A 75 21.71 -4.24 7.22
CA ASP A 75 22.87 -4.98 7.73
C ASP A 75 23.68 -5.66 6.62
N GLU A 76 23.11 -5.85 5.44
CA GLU A 76 23.81 -6.35 4.25
C GLU A 76 24.25 -5.20 3.29
N TYR A 77 24.08 -3.94 3.70
CA TYR A 77 24.67 -2.80 2.98
C TYR A 77 26.15 -2.71 3.29
N GLY A 78 26.93 -2.13 2.38
CA GLY A 78 28.33 -1.79 2.66
C GLY A 78 28.46 -0.66 3.70
N PRO A 79 29.64 -0.09 3.87
CA PRO A 79 29.90 0.93 4.88
C PRO A 79 29.12 2.23 4.67
N GLU A 80 28.56 2.43 3.48
CA GLU A 80 27.84 3.64 3.08
C GLU A 80 26.46 3.32 2.53
N PHE A 81 25.49 4.17 2.86
CA PHE A 81 24.11 4.06 2.37
C PHE A 81 23.98 4.30 0.85
N LYS A 82 24.83 5.21 0.30
CA LYS A 82 24.92 5.54 -1.14
C LYS A 82 23.59 5.90 -1.81
N GLU A 83 22.73 6.61 -1.13
CA GLU A 83 21.40 7.01 -1.65
C GLU A 83 20.56 5.83 -2.15
N GLN A 84 20.68 4.66 -1.54
CA GLN A 84 19.90 3.48 -1.96
C GLN A 84 18.50 3.50 -1.32
N PHE A 85 17.74 4.55 -1.66
CA PHE A 85 16.34 4.68 -1.29
C PHE A 85 15.51 3.58 -1.97
N GLY A 86 14.60 2.99 -1.25
CA GLY A 86 13.85 1.83 -1.74
C GLY A 86 12.37 1.90 -1.46
N HIS A 87 11.63 1.18 -2.29
CA HIS A 87 10.18 1.10 -2.24
C HIS A 87 9.73 -0.34 -2.50
N LEU A 88 8.88 -0.87 -1.64
CA LEU A 88 8.26 -2.18 -1.80
C LEU A 88 6.81 -2.00 -2.28
N TYR A 89 6.59 -2.22 -3.56
CA TYR A 89 5.33 -1.99 -4.25
C TYR A 89 4.39 -3.18 -4.16
N TYR A 90 3.12 -2.97 -3.81
CA TYR A 90 2.12 -3.98 -4.06
C TYR A 90 1.85 -4.12 -5.56
N LYS A 91 1.68 -5.36 -6.04
CA LYS A 91 1.69 -5.71 -7.49
C LYS A 91 0.60 -5.06 -8.35
N THR A 92 -0.48 -4.53 -7.75
CA THR A 92 -1.61 -3.92 -8.49
C THR A 92 -1.90 -2.50 -8.02
N PRO A 93 -2.30 -1.60 -8.93
CA PRO A 93 -2.71 -0.24 -8.56
C PRO A 93 -4.13 -0.20 -7.97
N PHE A 94 -4.42 0.87 -7.23
CA PHE A 94 -5.71 1.14 -6.58
C PHE A 94 -6.18 2.58 -6.84
N SER A 95 -7.51 2.81 -6.69
CA SER A 95 -8.13 4.12 -6.87
C SER A 95 -9.00 4.53 -5.68
N TYR A 96 -10.00 3.72 -5.33
CA TYR A 96 -10.94 3.98 -4.22
C TYR A 96 -10.76 2.90 -3.16
N TYR A 97 -10.15 3.24 -2.04
CA TYR A 97 -9.82 2.23 -1.03
C TYR A 97 -9.64 2.82 0.36
N HIS A 98 -9.66 1.93 1.35
CA HIS A 98 -9.22 2.16 2.71
C HIS A 98 -8.09 1.18 3.00
N LEU A 99 -6.86 1.69 3.15
CA LEU A 99 -5.68 0.93 3.56
C LEU A 99 -5.52 1.03 5.07
N LYS A 100 -5.14 -0.08 5.71
CA LYS A 100 -4.71 -0.12 7.12
C LYS A 100 -3.41 -0.89 7.23
N LEU A 101 -2.52 -0.40 8.07
CA LEU A 101 -1.29 -1.09 8.45
C LEU A 101 -0.82 -0.61 9.83
N GLU A 102 0.15 -1.30 10.38
CA GLU A 102 0.90 -0.87 11.54
C GLU A 102 2.38 -0.80 11.18
N TYR A 103 3.08 0.22 11.67
CA TYR A 103 4.52 0.37 11.51
C TYR A 103 5.20 0.58 12.86
N ARG A 104 6.51 0.27 12.90
CA ARG A 104 7.35 0.48 14.08
C ARG A 104 8.79 0.73 13.63
N PHE A 105 9.36 1.85 14.04
CA PHE A 105 10.80 2.08 13.89
C PHE A 105 11.57 1.22 14.89
N VAL A 106 12.66 0.61 14.44
CA VAL A 106 13.49 -0.29 15.25
C VAL A 106 14.97 -0.04 14.99
N GLY A 107 15.81 -0.45 15.91
CA GLY A 107 17.27 -0.48 15.74
C GLY A 107 17.90 0.88 15.41
N GLU A 108 19.15 0.83 14.99
CA GLU A 108 19.96 2.00 14.71
C GLU A 108 19.77 2.53 13.29
N TRP A 109 19.70 3.84 13.16
CA TRP A 109 19.71 4.53 11.87
C TRP A 109 21.08 4.39 11.17
N VAL A 110 21.08 4.24 9.85
CA VAL A 110 22.32 4.19 9.06
C VAL A 110 22.98 5.56 9.02
N LYS A 111 24.04 5.75 9.78
CA LYS A 111 24.69 7.05 10.02
C LYS A 111 25.20 7.76 8.76
N THR A 112 25.39 7.04 7.66
CA THR A 112 25.79 7.58 6.36
C THR A 112 24.60 7.96 5.47
N ALA A 113 23.38 7.69 5.90
CA ALA A 113 22.17 8.19 5.24
C ALA A 113 21.94 9.67 5.58
N PRO A 114 21.23 10.43 4.73
CA PRO A 114 20.89 11.82 5.01
C PRO A 114 20.11 11.98 6.33
N THR A 115 20.42 13.02 7.10
CA THR A 115 19.86 13.20 8.45
C THR A 115 18.33 13.30 8.49
N TYR A 116 17.69 13.75 7.42
CA TYR A 116 16.22 13.79 7.33
C TYR A 116 15.59 12.40 7.31
N THR A 117 16.37 11.34 7.03
CA THR A 117 15.88 9.95 7.01
C THR A 117 15.83 9.31 8.40
N LEU A 118 16.36 9.99 9.44
CA LEU A 118 16.33 9.49 10.81
C LEU A 118 14.90 9.32 11.28
N ARG A 119 14.52 8.08 11.64
CA ARG A 119 13.16 7.68 12.02
C ARG A 119 12.11 8.22 11.05
N ASN A 120 12.37 8.01 9.74
CA ASN A 120 11.55 8.41 8.61
C ASN A 120 11.28 7.20 7.72
N SER A 121 10.06 7.08 7.27
CA SER A 121 9.54 6.11 6.31
C SER A 121 8.16 6.58 5.83
N GLY A 122 7.45 5.80 5.02
CA GLY A 122 6.13 6.19 4.56
C GLY A 122 5.42 5.14 3.72
N VAL A 123 4.20 5.49 3.34
CA VAL A 123 3.42 4.81 2.30
C VAL A 123 3.30 5.75 1.12
N MET A 124 3.92 5.36 -0.01
CA MET A 124 3.69 6.02 -1.28
C MET A 124 2.37 5.51 -1.86
N PHE A 125 1.55 6.40 -2.41
CA PHE A 125 0.29 6.03 -3.07
C PHE A 125 0.01 6.95 -4.26
N HIS A 126 -0.95 6.61 -5.11
CA HIS A 126 -1.04 7.20 -6.45
C HIS A 126 0.30 7.21 -7.18
N SER A 127 1.15 6.25 -6.81
CA SER A 127 2.52 6.17 -7.30
C SER A 127 2.57 5.67 -8.74
N GLN A 128 3.54 6.18 -9.51
CA GLN A 128 3.93 5.60 -10.78
C GLN A 128 4.29 4.12 -10.62
N SER A 129 4.29 3.36 -11.70
CA SER A 129 4.71 1.95 -11.70
C SER A 129 6.18 1.82 -11.34
N PRO A 130 6.58 0.80 -10.55
CA PRO A 130 8.00 0.52 -10.28
C PRO A 130 8.80 0.26 -11.57
N TYR A 131 8.16 -0.25 -12.60
CA TYR A 131 8.78 -0.51 -13.91
C TYR A 131 8.95 0.74 -14.78
N SER A 132 8.27 1.83 -14.47
CA SER A 132 8.45 3.13 -15.14
C SER A 132 9.52 4.01 -14.48
N MET A 133 10.09 3.57 -13.37
CA MET A 133 11.18 4.27 -12.70
C MET A 133 12.52 3.90 -13.32
N PRO A 134 13.29 4.86 -13.89
CA PRO A 134 14.69 4.64 -14.22
C PRO A 134 15.49 4.11 -13.03
N LYS A 135 16.61 3.44 -13.28
CA LYS A 135 17.47 2.90 -12.22
C LYS A 135 17.84 3.95 -11.20
N GLU A 136 18.22 5.12 -11.67
CA GLU A 136 18.79 6.20 -10.88
C GLU A 136 17.73 7.08 -10.20
N GLN A 137 16.45 6.89 -10.51
CA GLN A 137 15.38 7.67 -9.89
C GLN A 137 15.31 7.39 -8.39
N ASP A 138 15.28 8.44 -7.59
CA ASP A 138 15.24 8.37 -6.13
C ASP A 138 13.84 8.01 -5.59
N TRP A 139 12.92 8.96 -5.57
CA TRP A 139 11.53 8.72 -5.16
C TRP A 139 10.63 8.52 -6.37
N PRO A 140 9.56 7.73 -6.25
CA PRO A 140 8.53 7.70 -7.28
C PRO A 140 7.79 9.04 -7.35
N ILE A 141 7.30 9.39 -8.55
CA ILE A 141 6.24 10.41 -8.67
C ILE A 141 5.01 9.86 -7.97
N SER A 142 4.66 10.41 -6.81
CA SER A 142 3.62 9.88 -5.91
C SER A 142 3.21 10.89 -4.86
N VAL A 143 2.13 10.60 -4.14
CA VAL A 143 1.85 11.21 -2.84
C VAL A 143 2.32 10.26 -1.75
N GLU A 144 2.82 10.79 -0.66
CA GLU A 144 3.30 10.04 0.49
C GLU A 144 2.49 10.34 1.74
N MET A 145 2.08 9.29 2.45
CA MET A 145 1.73 9.37 3.86
C MET A 145 3.01 9.10 4.66
N GLN A 146 3.70 10.18 5.06
CA GLN A 146 4.99 10.11 5.74
C GLN A 146 4.83 9.66 7.18
N PHE A 147 5.70 8.75 7.61
CA PHE A 147 5.82 8.28 8.98
C PHE A 147 7.08 8.86 9.62
N LEU A 148 6.90 9.57 10.73
CA LEU A 148 8.00 10.06 11.55
C LEU A 148 7.92 9.47 12.96
N GLY A 149 9.04 9.03 13.49
CA GLY A 149 9.18 8.65 14.90
C GLY A 149 9.77 9.80 15.71
N GLY A 150 9.34 9.98 16.95
CA GLY A 150 9.91 10.95 17.86
C GLY A 150 11.40 10.70 18.11
N LEU A 151 12.13 11.75 18.44
CA LEU A 151 13.58 11.70 18.70
C LEU A 151 13.91 11.69 20.19
N SER A 152 12.89 11.58 21.03
CA SER A 152 13.02 11.62 22.51
C SER A 152 13.69 12.90 23.04
N ASP A 153 13.57 14.00 22.29
CA ASP A 153 14.10 15.32 22.62
C ASP A 153 13.03 16.30 23.16
N GLY A 154 11.82 15.80 23.37
CA GLY A 154 10.67 16.57 23.87
C GLY A 154 10.04 17.49 22.81
N LYS A 155 10.51 17.49 21.56
CA LYS A 155 9.95 18.35 20.51
C LYS A 155 8.82 17.65 19.75
N PRO A 156 7.81 18.41 19.30
CA PRO A 156 6.78 17.87 18.43
C PRO A 156 7.36 17.35 17.11
N ARG A 157 7.02 16.11 16.76
CA ARG A 157 7.35 15.49 15.48
C ARG A 157 6.17 14.64 15.03
N PRO A 158 5.13 15.28 14.43
CA PRO A 158 3.91 14.59 14.03
C PRO A 158 4.19 13.55 12.95
N THR A 159 3.37 12.49 12.92
CA THR A 159 3.42 11.43 11.90
C THR A 159 2.12 11.40 11.09
N GLY A 160 2.11 10.70 9.93
CA GLY A 160 0.97 10.77 9.02
C GLY A 160 0.90 12.10 8.28
N ASN A 161 2.03 12.77 8.11
CA ASN A 161 2.15 13.96 7.27
C ASN A 161 1.85 13.60 5.80
N MET A 162 1.56 14.59 4.97
CA MET A 162 1.59 14.44 3.51
C MET A 162 2.89 15.00 2.97
N CYS A 163 3.61 14.24 2.15
CA CYS A 163 4.67 14.74 1.29
C CYS A 163 4.39 14.40 -0.18
N SER A 164 4.94 15.17 -1.10
CA SER A 164 4.53 15.16 -2.51
C SER A 164 5.74 15.10 -3.47
N PRO A 165 6.52 13.98 -3.48
CA PRO A 165 7.62 13.85 -4.44
C PRO A 165 7.07 13.81 -5.87
N GLY A 166 7.44 14.82 -6.69
CA GLY A 166 7.00 14.96 -8.08
C GLY A 166 5.50 15.18 -8.25
N THR A 167 4.81 15.56 -7.18
CA THR A 167 3.36 15.82 -7.17
C THR A 167 3.02 17.09 -6.40
N GLU A 168 1.76 17.48 -6.47
CA GLU A 168 1.15 18.59 -5.76
C GLU A 168 -0.25 18.18 -5.30
N VAL A 169 -0.77 18.82 -4.26
CA VAL A 169 -2.11 18.58 -3.74
C VAL A 169 -2.83 19.90 -3.47
N MET A 170 -4.15 19.84 -3.35
CA MET A 170 -4.96 20.97 -2.94
C MET A 170 -5.48 20.81 -1.50
N GLN A 171 -5.41 21.86 -0.73
CA GLN A 171 -6.03 21.97 0.58
C GLN A 171 -6.88 23.25 0.63
N LYS A 172 -8.14 23.15 1.05
CA LYS A 172 -9.09 24.29 1.07
C LYS A 172 -9.15 25.01 -0.28
N ASP A 173 -9.28 24.24 -1.37
CA ASP A 173 -9.36 24.71 -2.77
C ASP A 173 -8.16 25.52 -3.27
N SER A 174 -7.03 25.46 -2.59
CA SER A 174 -5.79 26.11 -3.00
C SER A 174 -4.68 25.09 -3.15
N LEU A 175 -3.84 25.27 -4.16
CA LEU A 175 -2.64 24.48 -4.37
C LEU A 175 -1.68 24.71 -3.20
N VAL A 176 -1.14 23.62 -2.64
CA VAL A 176 -0.18 23.71 -1.54
C VAL A 176 1.22 23.83 -2.11
N PRO A 177 1.92 24.95 -1.85
CA PRO A 177 3.27 25.17 -2.41
C PRO A 177 4.35 24.38 -1.66
N SER A 178 4.05 23.90 -0.47
CA SER A 178 5.01 23.16 0.36
C SER A 178 5.07 21.70 -0.04
N HIS A 179 6.29 21.16 -0.14
CA HIS A 179 6.51 19.73 -0.39
C HIS A 179 5.85 18.83 0.66
N CYS A 180 5.81 19.26 1.93
CA CYS A 180 5.14 18.51 2.98
C CYS A 180 4.14 19.38 3.75
N ILE A 181 3.06 18.75 4.22
CA ILE A 181 2.06 19.31 5.14
C ILE A 181 2.12 18.47 6.42
N ASN A 182 2.38 19.11 7.55
CA ASN A 182 2.33 18.44 8.84
C ASN A 182 0.89 18.06 9.21
N SER A 183 0.73 16.87 9.73
CA SER A 183 -0.51 16.40 10.34
C SER A 183 -0.70 16.99 11.74
N THR A 184 -1.86 16.71 12.33
CA THR A 184 -2.16 17.07 13.74
C THR A 184 -1.90 15.91 14.70
N SER A 185 -1.16 14.87 14.28
CA SER A 185 -0.90 13.72 15.13
C SER A 185 0.03 14.05 16.29
N LYS A 186 0.01 13.18 17.29
CA LYS A 186 1.00 13.19 18.38
C LYS A 186 2.35 12.70 17.87
N THR A 187 3.40 12.97 18.66
CA THR A 187 4.72 12.37 18.53
C THR A 187 4.73 11.00 19.19
N TYR A 188 5.35 10.02 18.53
CA TYR A 188 5.50 8.65 19.02
C TYR A 188 6.99 8.32 19.17
N ASP A 189 7.46 8.30 20.41
CA ASP A 189 8.86 8.00 20.75
C ASP A 189 9.08 6.49 20.92
N GLY A 190 10.35 6.08 20.82
CA GLY A 190 10.79 4.71 21.06
C GLY A 190 10.29 3.71 20.01
N GLU A 191 10.44 2.43 20.31
CA GLU A 191 10.04 1.32 19.45
C GLU A 191 8.62 0.86 19.76
N GLN A 192 7.62 1.62 19.32
CA GLN A 192 6.21 1.27 19.52
C GLN A 192 5.47 1.09 18.19
N TRP A 193 4.48 0.22 18.17
CA TRP A 193 3.59 0.05 17.04
C TRP A 193 2.62 1.23 16.94
N VAL A 194 2.56 1.82 15.74
CA VAL A 194 1.64 2.91 15.41
C VAL A 194 0.70 2.40 14.30
N SER A 195 -0.61 2.53 14.51
CA SER A 195 -1.60 2.21 13.49
C SER A 195 -1.76 3.39 12.54
N ALA A 196 -1.67 3.12 11.24
CA ALA A 196 -1.87 4.08 10.17
C ALA A 196 -2.97 3.60 9.23
N GLU A 197 -3.88 4.51 8.91
CA GLU A 197 -4.94 4.26 7.93
C GLU A 197 -4.97 5.35 6.89
N LEU A 198 -5.18 4.97 5.64
CA LEU A 198 -5.26 5.87 4.50
C LEU A 198 -6.57 5.61 3.74
N ILE A 199 -7.46 6.59 3.72
CA ILE A 199 -8.67 6.55 2.88
C ILE A 199 -8.42 7.39 1.64
N VAL A 200 -8.54 6.76 0.48
CA VAL A 200 -8.36 7.39 -0.84
C VAL A 200 -9.63 7.24 -1.64
N LEU A 201 -10.18 8.36 -2.09
CA LEU A 201 -11.40 8.43 -2.89
C LEU A 201 -11.09 8.99 -4.28
N GLY A 202 -10.25 8.26 -5.03
CA GLY A 202 -9.68 8.75 -6.28
C GLY A 202 -8.87 10.03 -6.03
N ASP A 203 -9.16 11.08 -6.77
CA ASP A 203 -8.58 12.43 -6.62
C ASP A 203 -9.43 13.36 -5.75
N SER A 204 -10.62 12.93 -5.31
CA SER A 204 -11.60 13.83 -4.66
C SER A 204 -11.31 14.12 -3.19
N LEU A 205 -10.86 13.10 -2.42
CA LEU A 205 -10.53 13.25 -1.01
C LEU A 205 -9.54 12.18 -0.57
N ILE A 206 -8.53 12.62 0.16
CA ILE A 206 -7.56 11.76 0.83
C ILE A 206 -7.60 12.09 2.32
N THR A 207 -7.61 11.05 3.16
CA THR A 207 -7.67 11.19 4.62
C THR A 207 -6.60 10.32 5.25
N HIS A 208 -5.75 10.91 6.07
CA HIS A 208 -4.78 10.22 6.93
C HIS A 208 -5.35 10.06 8.33
N ILE A 209 -5.21 8.85 8.88
CA ILE A 209 -5.69 8.49 10.22
C ILE A 209 -4.53 7.82 10.97
N ILE A 210 -4.23 8.28 12.17
CA ILE A 210 -3.19 7.71 13.05
C ILE A 210 -3.85 7.31 14.36
N ASN A 211 -3.70 6.04 14.74
CA ASN A 211 -4.29 5.45 15.94
C ASN A 211 -5.79 5.75 16.12
N GLY A 212 -6.53 5.81 15.01
CA GLY A 212 -7.96 6.07 14.96
C GLY A 212 -8.36 7.53 14.81
N ASP A 213 -7.43 8.48 15.01
CA ASP A 213 -7.69 9.91 14.86
C ASP A 213 -7.44 10.37 13.42
N THR A 214 -8.39 11.09 12.81
CA THR A 214 -8.16 11.79 11.53
C THR A 214 -7.21 12.95 11.76
N VAL A 215 -6.03 12.90 11.13
CA VAL A 215 -4.94 13.85 11.39
C VAL A 215 -4.65 14.78 10.22
N LEU A 216 -5.09 14.42 9.00
CA LEU A 216 -4.88 15.26 7.81
C LEU A 216 -5.89 14.90 6.72
N GLN A 217 -6.35 15.93 5.98
CA GLN A 217 -7.19 15.77 4.80
C GLN A 217 -6.77 16.76 3.71
N TYR A 218 -6.85 16.32 2.45
CA TYR A 218 -6.56 17.11 1.25
C TYR A 218 -7.18 16.42 0.02
N SER A 219 -7.02 17.03 -1.16
CA SER A 219 -7.67 16.59 -2.40
C SER A 219 -6.83 16.89 -3.63
N LYS A 220 -7.32 16.46 -4.79
CA LYS A 220 -6.80 16.76 -6.13
C LYS A 220 -5.28 16.58 -6.24
N PRO A 221 -4.74 15.39 -5.89
CA PRO A 221 -3.35 15.11 -6.16
C PRO A 221 -3.11 15.16 -7.67
N GLN A 222 -2.05 15.83 -8.07
CA GLN A 222 -1.65 15.96 -9.47
C GLN A 222 -0.14 15.82 -9.62
N ILE A 223 0.34 15.45 -10.79
CA ILE A 223 1.75 15.52 -11.12
C ILE A 223 2.16 17.00 -11.13
N GLY A 224 3.31 17.30 -10.52
CA GLY A 224 3.79 18.68 -10.40
C GLY A 224 4.95 18.79 -9.40
N GLY A 225 5.27 19.99 -8.97
CA GLY A 225 6.27 20.23 -7.94
C GLY A 225 7.66 19.68 -8.26
N ALA A 226 8.45 19.51 -7.20
CA ALA A 226 9.85 19.10 -7.24
C ALA A 226 10.09 17.83 -6.39
N VAL A 227 11.33 17.69 -5.83
CA VAL A 227 11.69 16.62 -4.88
C VAL A 227 11.56 15.21 -5.47
N VAL A 228 11.81 15.10 -6.75
CA VAL A 228 12.05 13.85 -7.46
C VAL A 228 13.16 14.10 -8.46
N ASN A 229 14.15 13.22 -8.51
CA ASN A 229 15.29 13.38 -9.41
C ASN A 229 15.44 12.18 -10.33
N ARG A 230 16.07 12.42 -11.51
CA ARG A 230 16.43 11.37 -12.48
C ARG A 230 15.22 10.55 -12.98
N TYR A 231 14.04 11.18 -12.98
CA TYR A 231 12.81 10.60 -13.52
C TYR A 231 12.80 10.62 -15.05
N ASP A 232 11.96 9.80 -15.65
CA ASP A 232 11.66 9.89 -17.09
C ASP A 232 10.76 11.10 -17.36
N PRO A 233 11.20 12.12 -18.12
CA PRO A 233 10.38 13.28 -18.45
C PRO A 233 9.06 12.96 -19.16
N ALA A 234 8.96 11.81 -19.83
CA ALA A 234 7.73 11.38 -20.48
C ALA A 234 6.63 11.02 -19.48
N ILE A 235 6.99 10.69 -18.23
CA ILE A 235 6.06 10.35 -17.16
C ILE A 235 5.61 11.59 -16.38
N LYS A 236 6.49 12.59 -16.19
CA LYS A 236 6.20 13.79 -15.40
C LYS A 236 5.43 14.83 -16.22
N LYS A 237 4.12 14.65 -16.29
CA LYS A 237 3.18 15.57 -16.99
C LYS A 237 2.49 16.47 -15.98
N ASP A 238 3.09 17.61 -15.67
CA ASP A 238 2.59 18.55 -14.67
C ASP A 238 1.14 18.99 -14.94
N GLY A 239 0.34 19.04 -13.88
CA GLY A 239 -1.09 19.32 -13.92
C GLY A 239 -1.98 18.10 -14.20
N GLN A 240 -1.42 16.93 -14.50
CA GLN A 240 -2.21 15.70 -14.65
C GLN A 240 -2.71 15.22 -13.28
N LEU A 241 -4.04 15.16 -13.10
CA LEU A 241 -4.66 14.62 -11.88
C LEU A 241 -4.33 13.14 -11.71
N LEU A 242 -4.11 12.75 -10.48
CA LEU A 242 -3.82 11.38 -10.06
C LEU A 242 -5.03 10.79 -9.34
N SER A 243 -5.81 9.95 -10.03
CA SER A 243 -6.99 9.28 -9.47
C SER A 243 -6.75 7.81 -9.12
N SER A 244 -5.60 7.28 -9.49
CA SER A 244 -5.17 5.90 -9.21
C SER A 244 -3.65 5.77 -9.26
N GLY A 245 -3.12 4.71 -8.69
CA GLY A 245 -1.69 4.39 -8.75
C GLY A 245 -1.32 3.26 -7.82
N PHE A 246 -0.04 2.94 -7.79
CA PHE A 246 0.49 1.89 -6.93
C PHE A 246 0.61 2.36 -5.49
N ILE A 247 0.63 1.38 -4.57
CA ILE A 247 0.96 1.57 -3.15
C ILE A 247 2.33 0.97 -2.92
N ALA A 248 3.22 1.70 -2.21
CA ALA A 248 4.52 1.19 -1.84
C ALA A 248 4.90 1.57 -0.40
N LEU A 249 5.64 0.69 0.28
CA LEU A 249 6.28 0.94 1.58
C LEU A 249 7.69 1.43 1.34
N GLN A 250 8.11 2.46 2.06
CA GLN A 250 9.40 3.14 1.83
C GLN A 250 10.52 2.59 2.71
N SER A 251 11.76 2.59 2.19
CA SER A 251 13.01 2.39 2.92
C SER A 251 13.98 3.54 2.65
N GLU A 252 14.43 4.23 3.72
CA GLU A 252 15.25 5.44 3.63
C GLU A 252 16.48 5.44 4.56
N GLY A 253 16.92 4.28 5.05
CA GLY A 253 18.10 4.20 5.95
C GLY A 253 17.76 4.07 7.44
N GLN A 254 16.49 4.17 7.83
CA GLN A 254 16.01 3.79 9.16
C GLN A 254 15.35 2.43 9.11
N PRO A 255 15.79 1.43 9.89
CA PRO A 255 15.08 0.16 9.99
C PRO A 255 13.65 0.37 10.50
N VAL A 256 12.70 -0.30 9.84
CA VAL A 256 11.28 -0.23 10.17
C VAL A 256 10.63 -1.59 9.94
N ASP A 257 9.63 -1.91 10.76
CA ASP A 257 8.79 -3.09 10.63
C ASP A 257 7.37 -2.66 10.21
N PHE A 258 6.74 -3.45 9.32
CA PHE A 258 5.34 -3.29 8.92
C PHE A 258 4.58 -4.59 9.16
N ARG A 259 3.32 -4.48 9.60
CA ARG A 259 2.42 -5.63 9.76
C ARG A 259 0.96 -5.26 9.55
N ASN A 260 0.08 -6.26 9.55
CA ASN A 260 -1.38 -6.08 9.48
C ASN A 260 -1.83 -5.26 8.26
N ILE A 261 -1.08 -5.36 7.15
CA ILE A 261 -1.33 -4.60 5.93
C ILE A 261 -2.55 -5.18 5.22
N ARG A 262 -3.62 -4.42 5.16
CA ARG A 262 -4.89 -4.84 4.55
C ARG A 262 -5.60 -3.68 3.88
N ILE A 263 -6.37 -3.99 2.86
CA ILE A 263 -7.10 -3.01 2.06
C ILE A 263 -8.57 -3.38 1.96
N LYS A 264 -9.41 -2.37 1.88
CA LYS A 264 -10.83 -2.51 1.57
C LYS A 264 -11.15 -1.69 0.33
N ASP A 265 -11.69 -2.33 -0.70
CA ASP A 265 -12.15 -1.65 -1.92
C ASP A 265 -13.43 -0.85 -1.65
N LEU A 266 -13.39 0.43 -1.96
CA LEU A 266 -14.51 1.37 -1.84
C LEU A 266 -15.15 1.70 -3.19
N SER A 267 -14.64 1.21 -4.31
CA SER A 267 -15.09 1.56 -5.68
C SER A 267 -16.58 1.31 -5.91
N GLY A 268 -17.13 0.25 -5.34
CA GLY A 268 -18.56 -0.09 -5.46
C GLY A 268 -19.51 0.89 -4.76
N GLN A 269 -19.02 1.58 -3.72
CA GLN A 269 -19.82 2.56 -2.96
C GLN A 269 -19.89 3.91 -3.70
N TYR A 270 -18.86 4.26 -4.46
CA TYR A 270 -18.76 5.54 -5.17
C TYR A 270 -19.41 5.49 -6.55
N LYS A 271 -19.27 4.40 -7.29
CA LYS A 271 -19.99 4.21 -8.58
C LYS A 271 -21.51 4.28 -8.42
N SER A 272 -22.05 3.79 -7.29
CA SER A 272 -23.49 3.86 -7.02
C SER A 272 -24.00 5.24 -6.63
N LYS A 273 -23.13 6.16 -6.15
CA LYS A 273 -23.51 7.55 -5.86
C LYS A 273 -23.47 8.43 -7.10
N GLN A 274 -22.48 8.23 -8.00
CA GLN A 274 -22.41 8.97 -9.27
C GLN A 274 -23.52 8.58 -10.25
N ALA A 275 -24.02 7.35 -10.20
CA ALA A 275 -25.15 6.92 -11.04
C ALA A 275 -26.53 7.46 -10.56
N LYS A 276 -26.58 8.18 -9.44
CA LYS A 276 -27.81 8.76 -8.85
C LYS A 276 -27.84 10.30 -8.92
N LEU A 277 -26.82 10.93 -9.49
CA LEU A 277 -26.73 12.35 -9.82
C LEU A 277 -26.88 12.56 -11.32
#